data_2a38d470dc8e53a6a19b80970dcb3941
#
_entry.id   2a38d470dc8e53a6a19b80970dcb3941
#
_cell.length_a   1.000
_cell.length_b   1.000
_cell.length_c   1.000
_cell.angle_alpha   90.00
_cell.angle_beta   90.00
_cell.angle_gamma   90.00
#
_symmetry.space_group_name_H-M   'P 1'
#
loop_
_entity.id
_entity.type
_entity.pdbx_description
1 polymer ?
#
loop_
_entity_poly.entity_id
_entity_poly.type
_entity_poly.pdbx_seq_one_letter_code
_entity_poly.pdbx_strand_id
1 'polypeptide(L)'
;MLENRKSGILLHISSLPSKHGIGDLGEQAYNFIDKLEQMGQVYWQILPTNEPNDSNSPYDTSSAFAQNPMFISLDLLLVDGLLDNSDINHTIDPNSPKIDFNRLKKWKLPLLTKAAIAFQKKFKHKQNDDFKIFCEKNKYWLNSYAAYKVLKDKNNDLPWFEWDNDLKCFNRKTLEGVLEINNEEIEIIKIIQYFFDKQWHLLKNYANDKNISLIGDLPIYVSHDSADVWANQHLFKLNDDGNMVVKSGCPPDYFMEEGQVWGHPIYNWEIHSEDNYSWWVSRMSYLTSTVDLVRFDHFNGILKFWEIPVKHENGINGKWSNGPGRQFIDALYNNIPRLKILAEDLGELSNEVIELRSFKNIPGMKVFQFDYDNISKKERENKVLFTGTHDNDTLIGWYEKELKDSFRRGEINFQSNELRQIIDKNSSDIHLEIIKYCMETEYPLVIIPLQDLIGLESDCRMNEPGTLSNANWSWKYNLNDLHDGLVSMMKSITHSSGRA
;
A
#
# COMPACT_ATOMS: atom_id res chain seq x y z
N MET A 1 -19.91 -6.55 -8.07
CA MET A 1 -18.95 -6.44 -6.95
C MET A 1 -19.35 -5.31 -5.99
N LEU A 2 -19.60 -4.12 -6.47
CA LEU A 2 -20.06 -2.96 -5.69
C LEU A 2 -21.52 -2.68 -6.06
N GLU A 3 -22.48 -3.36 -5.41
CA GLU A 3 -23.91 -3.27 -5.76
C GLU A 3 -24.61 -2.09 -5.07
N ASN A 4 -24.24 -1.81 -3.84
CA ASN A 4 -24.82 -0.75 -3.03
C ASN A 4 -23.85 0.43 -2.93
N ARG A 5 -24.39 1.64 -2.78
CA ARG A 5 -23.59 2.84 -2.52
C ARG A 5 -22.99 2.76 -1.14
N LYS A 6 -21.68 2.80 -1.06
CA LYS A 6 -20.89 2.69 0.18
C LYS A 6 -19.78 3.75 0.22
N SER A 7 -19.16 3.89 1.38
CA SER A 7 -17.99 4.78 1.54
C SER A 7 -16.94 4.18 2.48
N GLY A 8 -15.75 4.75 2.43
CA GLY A 8 -14.63 4.35 3.26
C GLY A 8 -13.58 5.45 3.40
N ILE A 9 -12.64 5.21 4.28
CA ILE A 9 -11.52 6.13 4.57
C ILE A 9 -10.20 5.49 4.09
N LEU A 10 -9.38 6.30 3.41
CA LEU A 10 -7.99 5.97 3.11
C LEU A 10 -7.11 6.50 4.23
N LEU A 11 -6.44 5.60 4.94
CA LEU A 11 -5.45 5.90 5.97
C LEU A 11 -4.44 4.76 6.07
N HIS A 12 -3.16 5.05 5.85
CA HIS A 12 -2.13 4.04 6.06
C HIS A 12 -1.90 3.76 7.55
N ILE A 13 -1.52 2.52 7.90
CA ILE A 13 -1.24 2.11 9.29
C ILE A 13 -0.21 3.02 9.96
N SER A 14 0.87 3.38 9.22
CA SER A 14 1.93 4.27 9.73
C SER A 14 1.41 5.60 10.25
N SER A 15 0.29 6.08 9.69
CA SER A 15 -0.30 7.39 10.00
C SER A 15 -1.17 7.41 11.26
N LEU A 16 -1.43 6.24 11.86
CA LEU A 16 -2.13 6.17 13.16
C LEU A 16 -1.28 6.81 14.28
N PRO A 17 -1.90 7.45 15.27
CA PRO A 17 -1.20 7.92 16.45
C PRO A 17 -0.53 6.75 17.19
N SER A 18 0.64 6.97 17.77
CA SER A 18 1.30 5.94 18.57
C SER A 18 2.35 6.55 19.50
N LYS A 19 2.39 6.08 20.74
CA LYS A 19 3.47 6.40 21.70
C LYS A 19 4.84 5.81 21.31
N HIS A 20 4.85 4.92 20.31
CA HIS A 20 6.03 4.24 19.80
C HIS A 20 6.57 4.83 18.49
N GLY A 21 6.08 6.01 18.07
CA GLY A 21 6.65 6.81 16.98
C GLY A 21 6.10 6.52 15.59
N ILE A 22 5.42 5.42 15.38
CA ILE A 22 4.73 5.02 14.13
C ILE A 22 3.42 4.32 14.50
N GLY A 23 2.39 4.50 13.69
CA GLY A 23 1.17 3.71 13.83
C GLY A 23 1.45 2.21 13.72
N ASP A 24 0.79 1.42 14.55
CA ASP A 24 0.97 -0.02 14.63
C ASP A 24 -0.36 -0.77 14.78
N LEU A 25 -0.30 -2.10 14.84
CA LEU A 25 -1.45 -3.00 14.94
C LEU A 25 -2.03 -3.09 16.37
N GLY A 26 -1.74 -2.07 17.21
CA GLY A 26 -2.20 -1.99 18.60
C GLY A 26 -3.47 -1.17 18.78
N GLU A 27 -3.64 -0.64 19.98
CA GLU A 27 -4.85 0.04 20.45
C GLU A 27 -5.42 1.07 19.46
N GLN A 28 -4.57 1.90 18.84
CA GLN A 28 -5.05 2.96 17.96
C GLN A 28 -5.62 2.45 16.63
N ALA A 29 -5.18 1.29 16.16
CA ALA A 29 -5.79 0.65 14.99
C ALA A 29 -7.21 0.14 15.31
N TYR A 30 -7.42 -0.42 16.49
CA TYR A 30 -8.75 -0.84 16.96
C TYR A 30 -9.67 0.37 17.18
N ASN A 31 -9.16 1.42 17.82
CA ASN A 31 -9.90 2.68 18.01
C ASN A 31 -10.31 3.32 16.68
N PHE A 32 -9.44 3.25 15.66
CA PHE A 32 -9.78 3.76 14.34
C PHE A 32 -10.91 2.96 13.68
N ILE A 33 -10.91 1.64 13.82
CA ILE A 33 -12.03 0.78 13.37
C ILE A 33 -13.32 1.18 14.07
N ASP A 34 -13.30 1.44 15.39
CA ASP A 34 -14.46 1.92 16.15
C ASP A 34 -14.97 3.26 15.64
N LYS A 35 -14.06 4.18 15.28
CA LYS A 35 -14.43 5.47 14.67
C LYS A 35 -15.04 5.29 13.28
N LEU A 36 -14.52 4.38 12.46
CA LEU A 36 -15.12 4.05 11.15
C LEU A 36 -16.56 3.53 11.30
N GLU A 37 -16.80 2.61 12.22
CA GLU A 37 -18.15 2.12 12.54
C GLU A 37 -19.07 3.27 12.95
N GLN A 38 -18.61 4.13 13.87
CA GLN A 38 -19.38 5.29 14.34
C GLN A 38 -19.71 6.27 13.21
N MET A 39 -18.81 6.46 12.23
CA MET A 39 -19.04 7.29 11.03
C MET A 39 -19.92 6.63 9.98
N GLY A 40 -20.28 5.34 10.15
CA GLY A 40 -21.02 4.55 9.16
C GLY A 40 -20.18 4.19 7.94
N GLN A 41 -18.85 4.17 8.07
CA GLN A 41 -17.94 3.74 7.00
C GLN A 41 -17.84 2.22 6.99
N VAL A 42 -17.73 1.63 5.78
CA VAL A 42 -17.65 0.18 5.63
C VAL A 42 -16.35 -0.28 4.96
N TYR A 43 -15.48 0.65 4.59
CA TYR A 43 -14.16 0.33 4.05
C TYR A 43 -13.06 1.13 4.76
N TRP A 44 -11.96 0.44 5.03
CA TRP A 44 -10.69 1.03 5.39
C TRP A 44 -9.66 0.70 4.30
N GLN A 45 -9.24 1.69 3.53
CA GLN A 45 -8.17 1.50 2.55
C GLN A 45 -6.83 1.84 3.18
N ILE A 46 -5.86 0.95 2.96
CA ILE A 46 -4.46 1.08 3.40
C ILE A 46 -3.54 1.04 2.18
N LEU A 47 -2.33 1.58 2.32
CA LEU A 47 -1.24 1.42 1.37
C LEU A 47 -0.54 0.07 1.59
N PRO A 48 0.42 -0.35 0.72
CA PRO A 48 1.14 -1.59 0.92
C PRO A 48 1.77 -1.67 2.30
N THR A 49 1.62 -2.82 2.97
CA THR A 49 2.12 -3.03 4.34
C THR A 49 3.47 -3.73 4.39
N ASN A 50 4.11 -3.91 3.24
CA ASN A 50 5.41 -4.56 3.12
C ASN A 50 6.55 -3.70 3.71
N GLU A 51 7.68 -4.32 4.05
CA GLU A 51 8.84 -3.63 4.59
C GLU A 51 9.50 -2.75 3.52
N PRO A 52 9.53 -1.40 3.69
CA PRO A 52 10.13 -0.52 2.71
C PRO A 52 11.66 -0.57 2.75
N ASN A 53 12.27 -0.31 1.60
CA ASN A 53 13.70 -0.02 1.48
C ASN A 53 14.03 1.38 2.07
N ASP A 54 15.19 1.93 1.76
CA ASP A 54 15.69 3.19 2.35
C ASP A 54 14.86 4.43 1.97
N SER A 55 14.10 4.37 0.89
CA SER A 55 13.17 5.43 0.47
C SER A 55 12.00 5.63 1.46
N ASN A 56 11.75 4.68 2.35
CA ASN A 56 10.55 4.55 3.20
C ASN A 56 9.23 4.50 2.42
N SER A 57 9.28 4.41 1.09
CA SER A 57 8.11 4.25 0.24
C SER A 57 7.51 2.85 0.41
N PRO A 58 6.20 2.70 0.69
CA PRO A 58 5.56 1.40 0.72
C PRO A 58 5.48 0.73 -0.67
N TYR A 59 5.82 1.46 -1.74
CA TYR A 59 5.88 0.94 -3.12
C TYR A 59 7.29 0.48 -3.54
N ASP A 60 8.32 0.76 -2.71
CA ASP A 60 9.69 0.31 -2.89
C ASP A 60 10.08 -0.57 -1.69
N THR A 61 9.92 -1.90 -1.83
CA THR A 61 9.96 -2.82 -0.70
C THR A 61 10.97 -3.95 -0.89
N SER A 62 11.54 -4.43 0.21
CA SER A 62 12.48 -5.55 0.25
C SER A 62 11.84 -6.91 -0.04
N SER A 63 10.51 -6.98 -0.04
CA SER A 63 9.74 -8.17 -0.42
C SER A 63 8.30 -7.82 -0.80
N ALA A 64 7.75 -8.55 -1.78
CA ALA A 64 6.33 -8.51 -2.17
C ALA A 64 5.40 -9.27 -1.21
N PHE A 65 5.95 -10.02 -0.26
CA PHE A 65 5.21 -10.86 0.69
C PHE A 65 5.44 -10.45 2.14
N ALA A 66 6.71 -10.26 2.53
CA ALA A 66 7.05 -9.95 3.91
C ALA A 66 6.51 -8.61 4.36
N GLN A 67 6.00 -8.59 5.57
CA GLN A 67 5.33 -7.43 6.15
C GLN A 67 6.30 -6.56 6.94
N ASN A 68 5.99 -5.27 7.06
CA ASN A 68 6.83 -4.29 7.75
C ASN A 68 6.84 -4.54 9.27
N PRO A 69 7.98 -4.92 9.85
CA PRO A 69 8.10 -5.15 11.29
C PRO A 69 7.75 -3.93 12.14
N MET A 70 7.85 -2.72 11.56
CA MET A 70 7.54 -1.49 12.28
C MET A 70 6.06 -1.37 12.65
N PHE A 71 5.16 -2.12 12.02
CA PHE A 71 3.74 -2.12 12.36
C PHE A 71 3.38 -3.09 13.50
N ILE A 72 4.31 -3.96 13.94
CA ILE A 72 4.07 -4.84 15.09
C ILE A 72 3.89 -3.99 16.35
N SER A 73 2.79 -4.20 17.07
CA SER A 73 2.53 -3.53 18.35
C SER A 73 3.41 -4.13 19.46
N LEU A 74 4.23 -3.29 20.08
CA LEU A 74 5.05 -3.69 21.24
C LEU A 74 4.18 -3.93 22.48
N ASP A 75 3.06 -3.21 22.61
CA ASP A 75 2.13 -3.43 23.74
C ASP A 75 1.49 -4.82 23.69
N LEU A 76 1.14 -5.32 22.49
CA LEU A 76 0.64 -6.68 22.36
C LEU A 76 1.73 -7.72 22.66
N LEU A 77 3.00 -7.46 22.33
CA LEU A 77 4.11 -8.34 22.72
C LEU A 77 4.37 -8.32 24.23
N LEU A 78 4.13 -7.18 24.89
CA LEU A 78 4.15 -7.07 26.35
C LEU A 78 3.02 -7.91 26.98
N VAL A 79 1.80 -7.83 26.47
CA VAL A 79 0.66 -8.65 26.92
C VAL A 79 0.94 -10.14 26.72
N ASP A 80 1.58 -10.53 25.62
CA ASP A 80 2.01 -11.91 25.36
C ASP A 80 3.17 -12.39 26.30
N GLY A 81 3.73 -11.48 27.13
CA GLY A 81 4.84 -11.76 28.04
C GLY A 81 6.17 -12.01 27.32
N LEU A 82 6.37 -11.38 26.18
CA LEU A 82 7.58 -11.44 25.35
C LEU A 82 8.49 -10.22 25.53
N LEU A 83 7.97 -9.15 26.12
CA LEU A 83 8.68 -7.95 26.54
C LEU A 83 8.26 -7.58 27.96
N ASP A 84 9.06 -6.74 28.61
CA ASP A 84 8.78 -6.17 29.94
C ASP A 84 8.45 -4.66 29.81
N ASN A 85 7.76 -4.09 30.82
CA ASN A 85 7.47 -2.65 30.87
C ASN A 85 8.73 -1.78 30.75
N SER A 86 9.85 -2.23 31.30
CA SER A 86 11.13 -1.52 31.19
C SER A 86 11.67 -1.41 29.77
N ASP A 87 11.29 -2.33 28.88
CA ASP A 87 11.73 -2.33 27.49
C ASP A 87 11.07 -1.23 26.67
N ILE A 88 9.81 -0.92 26.96
CA ILE A 88 8.99 0.00 26.15
C ILE A 88 8.73 1.35 26.86
N ASN A 89 9.42 1.62 27.96
CA ASN A 89 9.32 2.88 28.70
C ASN A 89 9.79 4.14 27.90
N HIS A 90 10.39 3.95 26.74
CA HIS A 90 10.78 5.05 25.88
C HIS A 90 9.59 5.49 25.03
N THR A 91 8.98 6.62 25.41
CA THR A 91 7.90 7.22 24.63
C THR A 91 8.47 8.18 23.58
N ILE A 92 8.03 8.03 22.35
CA ILE A 92 8.14 9.07 21.34
C ILE A 92 6.83 9.87 21.43
N ASP A 93 6.90 11.19 21.32
CA ASP A 93 5.71 12.05 21.41
C ASP A 93 4.61 11.50 20.47
N PRO A 94 3.48 11.03 21.03
CA PRO A 94 2.39 10.48 20.21
C PRO A 94 1.77 11.52 19.29
N ASN A 95 1.91 12.82 19.62
CA ASN A 95 1.41 13.93 18.83
C ASN A 95 2.43 14.45 17.81
N SER A 96 3.60 13.83 17.69
CA SER A 96 4.53 14.18 16.59
C SER A 96 3.83 13.97 15.25
N PRO A 97 3.71 15.01 14.40
CA PRO A 97 2.98 14.88 13.13
C PRO A 97 3.74 14.09 12.07
N LYS A 98 5.00 13.75 12.33
CA LYS A 98 5.88 13.04 11.39
C LYS A 98 6.64 11.91 12.06
N ILE A 99 6.92 10.88 11.26
CA ILE A 99 7.70 9.71 11.67
C ILE A 99 9.19 9.98 11.42
N ASP A 100 10.01 9.74 12.44
CA ASP A 100 11.48 9.62 12.29
C ASP A 100 11.84 8.14 12.09
N PHE A 101 11.87 7.71 10.85
CA PHE A 101 12.13 6.31 10.49
C PHE A 101 13.49 5.81 10.97
N ASN A 102 14.54 6.64 10.92
CA ASN A 102 15.88 6.25 11.32
C ASN A 102 15.97 6.01 12.82
N ARG A 103 15.39 6.88 13.64
CA ARG A 103 15.29 6.70 15.08
C ARG A 103 14.43 5.51 15.44
N LEU A 104 13.32 5.33 14.73
CA LEU A 104 12.38 4.24 14.94
C LEU A 104 13.04 2.89 14.69
N LYS A 105 13.66 2.67 13.53
CA LYS A 105 14.34 1.41 13.18
C LYS A 105 15.39 1.03 14.24
N LYS A 106 16.25 1.98 14.62
CA LYS A 106 17.30 1.77 15.63
C LYS A 106 16.76 1.38 16.99
N TRP A 107 15.58 1.85 17.38
CA TRP A 107 14.98 1.55 18.67
C TRP A 107 14.12 0.28 18.63
N LYS A 108 13.25 0.11 17.62
CA LYS A 108 12.22 -0.93 17.62
C LYS A 108 12.76 -2.30 17.18
N LEU A 109 13.68 -2.37 16.20
CA LEU A 109 14.21 -3.67 15.74
C LEU A 109 14.89 -4.49 16.85
N PRO A 110 15.75 -3.93 17.73
CA PRO A 110 16.32 -4.68 18.84
C PRO A 110 15.25 -5.24 19.79
N LEU A 111 14.15 -4.51 20.01
CA LEU A 111 13.05 -4.98 20.85
C LEU A 111 12.29 -6.14 20.21
N LEU A 112 12.05 -6.09 18.90
CA LEU A 112 11.44 -7.20 18.16
C LEU A 112 12.32 -8.44 18.19
N THR A 113 13.64 -8.28 18.04
CA THR A 113 14.63 -9.36 18.19
C THR A 113 14.59 -9.94 19.60
N LYS A 114 14.58 -9.10 20.65
CA LYS A 114 14.43 -9.54 22.06
C LYS A 114 13.15 -10.35 22.25
N ALA A 115 12.02 -9.87 21.74
CA ALA A 115 10.74 -10.57 21.82
C ALA A 115 10.78 -11.93 21.10
N ALA A 116 11.43 -12.00 19.92
CA ALA A 116 11.59 -13.26 19.18
C ALA A 116 12.44 -14.27 19.96
N ILE A 117 13.54 -13.84 20.57
CA ILE A 117 14.36 -14.70 21.45
C ILE A 117 13.56 -15.17 22.68
N ALA A 118 12.76 -14.29 23.27
CA ALA A 118 11.88 -14.68 24.39
C ALA A 118 10.83 -15.71 23.95
N PHE A 119 10.27 -15.57 22.75
CA PHE A 119 9.36 -16.52 22.13
C PHE A 119 10.03 -17.90 21.94
N GLN A 120 11.22 -17.96 21.34
CA GLN A 120 11.98 -19.22 21.20
C GLN A 120 12.17 -19.91 22.54
N LYS A 121 12.60 -19.16 23.59
CA LYS A 121 12.80 -19.73 24.96
C LYS A 121 11.50 -20.26 25.54
N LYS A 122 10.39 -19.51 25.41
CA LYS A 122 9.07 -19.89 25.95
C LYS A 122 8.54 -21.19 25.32
N PHE A 123 8.83 -21.41 24.05
CA PHE A 123 8.35 -22.57 23.29
C PHE A 123 9.41 -23.65 23.03
N LYS A 124 10.62 -23.53 23.61
CA LYS A 124 11.71 -24.49 23.42
C LYS A 124 11.31 -25.93 23.72
N HIS A 125 10.40 -26.14 24.69
CA HIS A 125 9.93 -27.46 25.16
C HIS A 125 8.43 -27.69 24.90
N LYS A 126 7.74 -26.69 24.39
CA LYS A 126 6.33 -26.77 23.96
C LYS A 126 6.25 -26.38 22.49
N GLN A 127 5.76 -27.30 21.67
CA GLN A 127 5.54 -26.94 20.25
C GLN A 127 4.50 -25.81 20.17
N ASN A 128 4.83 -24.75 19.43
CA ASN A 128 3.83 -23.77 19.01
C ASN A 128 3.33 -24.18 17.64
N ASP A 129 2.18 -24.83 17.60
CA ASP A 129 1.62 -25.36 16.36
C ASP A 129 1.24 -24.24 15.40
N ASP A 130 0.78 -23.08 15.88
CA ASP A 130 0.42 -21.92 15.06
C ASP A 130 1.63 -21.37 14.31
N PHE A 131 2.78 -21.25 14.98
CA PHE A 131 4.02 -20.81 14.33
C PHE A 131 4.50 -21.81 13.27
N LYS A 132 4.39 -23.10 13.54
CA LYS A 132 4.73 -24.15 12.55
C LYS A 132 3.80 -24.09 11.34
N ILE A 133 2.50 -23.96 11.57
CA ILE A 133 1.50 -23.83 10.51
C ILE A 133 1.80 -22.58 9.67
N PHE A 134 2.12 -21.45 10.31
CA PHE A 134 2.54 -20.23 9.62
C PHE A 134 3.77 -20.47 8.75
N CYS A 135 4.83 -21.09 9.28
CA CYS A 135 6.05 -21.37 8.54
C CYS A 135 5.80 -22.30 7.33
N GLU A 136 5.02 -23.37 7.52
CA GLU A 136 4.71 -24.33 6.45
C GLU A 136 3.86 -23.69 5.36
N LYS A 137 2.82 -22.94 5.74
CA LYS A 137 1.95 -22.23 4.81
C LYS A 137 2.71 -21.20 3.95
N ASN A 138 3.71 -20.55 4.53
CA ASN A 138 4.45 -19.44 3.92
C ASN A 138 5.86 -19.84 3.42
N LYS A 139 6.23 -21.11 3.45
CA LYS A 139 7.60 -21.58 3.12
C LYS A 139 8.07 -21.18 1.72
N TYR A 140 7.14 -20.93 0.79
CA TYR A 140 7.43 -20.59 -0.62
C TYR A 140 8.07 -19.20 -0.79
N TRP A 141 7.90 -18.30 0.21
CA TRP A 141 8.54 -16.98 0.24
C TRP A 141 9.36 -16.75 1.53
N LEU A 142 8.90 -17.27 2.67
CA LEU A 142 9.45 -16.94 3.99
C LEU A 142 10.91 -17.39 4.16
N ASN A 143 11.28 -18.53 3.58
CA ASN A 143 12.65 -19.05 3.65
C ASN A 143 13.64 -18.17 2.87
N SER A 144 13.30 -17.82 1.63
CA SER A 144 14.13 -16.95 0.80
C SER A 144 14.20 -15.52 1.35
N TYR A 145 13.09 -14.98 1.86
CA TYR A 145 13.10 -13.68 2.53
C TYR A 145 13.99 -13.66 3.77
N ALA A 146 13.86 -14.65 4.67
CA ALA A 146 14.67 -14.70 5.87
C ALA A 146 16.16 -14.87 5.55
N ALA A 147 16.51 -15.70 4.54
CA ALA A 147 17.87 -15.83 4.05
C ALA A 147 18.39 -14.51 3.44
N TYR A 148 17.59 -13.84 2.61
CA TYR A 148 17.93 -12.53 2.03
C TYR A 148 18.24 -11.50 3.13
N LYS A 149 17.41 -11.39 4.16
CA LYS A 149 17.63 -10.43 5.27
C LYS A 149 18.92 -10.71 6.04
N VAL A 150 19.21 -11.97 6.34
CA VAL A 150 20.47 -12.35 7.01
C VAL A 150 21.69 -12.05 6.11
N LEU A 151 21.58 -12.33 4.81
CA LEU A 151 22.66 -12.02 3.88
C LEU A 151 22.87 -10.52 3.69
N LYS A 152 21.79 -9.72 3.65
CA LYS A 152 21.88 -8.24 3.62
C LYS A 152 22.68 -7.73 4.80
N ASP A 153 22.34 -8.14 6.02
CA ASP A 153 23.03 -7.75 7.25
C ASP A 153 24.52 -8.13 7.20
N LYS A 154 24.83 -9.38 6.82
CA LYS A 154 26.21 -9.89 6.73
C LYS A 154 27.03 -9.25 5.61
N ASN A 155 26.41 -8.70 4.60
CA ASN A 155 27.06 -7.97 3.50
C ASN A 155 26.94 -6.44 3.64
N ASN A 156 26.76 -5.92 4.89
CA ASN A 156 26.70 -4.48 5.18
C ASN A 156 25.64 -3.73 4.35
N ASP A 157 24.46 -4.29 4.21
CA ASP A 157 23.33 -3.78 3.44
C ASP A 157 23.60 -3.58 1.93
N LEU A 158 24.69 -4.15 1.38
CA LEU A 158 24.90 -4.15 -0.06
C LEU A 158 23.71 -4.82 -0.79
N PRO A 159 23.32 -4.30 -1.95
CA PRO A 159 22.28 -4.93 -2.76
C PRO A 159 22.73 -6.32 -3.24
N TRP A 160 21.77 -7.25 -3.37
CA TRP A 160 22.09 -8.66 -3.65
C TRP A 160 22.89 -8.87 -4.95
N PHE A 161 22.73 -8.03 -5.93
CA PHE A 161 23.46 -8.09 -7.21
C PHE A 161 24.95 -7.64 -7.09
N GLU A 162 25.34 -7.14 -5.93
CA GLU A 162 26.73 -6.82 -5.57
C GLU A 162 27.36 -7.88 -4.64
N TRP A 163 26.61 -8.90 -4.21
CA TRP A 163 27.15 -9.98 -3.38
C TRP A 163 28.12 -10.87 -4.17
N ASP A 164 28.90 -11.68 -3.45
CA ASP A 164 29.73 -12.71 -4.06
C ASP A 164 28.89 -13.64 -4.95
N ASN A 165 29.50 -14.14 -6.04
CA ASN A 165 28.79 -14.93 -7.04
C ASN A 165 28.07 -16.16 -6.48
N ASP A 166 28.65 -16.82 -5.47
CA ASP A 166 28.04 -17.98 -4.81
C ASP A 166 26.75 -17.66 -4.08
N LEU A 167 26.57 -16.40 -3.63
CA LEU A 167 25.37 -15.91 -2.96
C LEU A 167 24.41 -15.21 -3.93
N LYS A 168 24.96 -14.47 -4.88
CA LYS A 168 24.22 -13.76 -5.93
C LYS A 168 23.44 -14.72 -6.84
N CYS A 169 24.08 -15.82 -7.27
CA CYS A 169 23.44 -16.84 -8.09
C CYS A 169 22.54 -17.73 -7.25
N PHE A 170 21.29 -17.29 -7.04
CA PHE A 170 20.32 -18.04 -6.24
C PHE A 170 20.08 -19.44 -6.81
N ASN A 171 20.22 -20.43 -5.95
CA ASN A 171 19.81 -21.80 -6.23
C ASN A 171 19.44 -22.53 -4.92
N ARG A 172 18.82 -23.68 -5.06
CA ARG A 172 18.34 -24.46 -3.90
C ARG A 172 19.46 -24.81 -2.90
N LYS A 173 20.64 -25.19 -3.39
CA LYS A 173 21.78 -25.58 -2.55
C LYS A 173 22.31 -24.37 -1.76
N THR A 174 22.41 -23.20 -2.40
CA THR A 174 22.78 -21.96 -1.74
C THR A 174 21.79 -21.63 -0.62
N LEU A 175 20.48 -21.69 -0.93
CA LEU A 175 19.44 -21.42 0.08
C LEU A 175 19.53 -22.38 1.26
N GLU A 176 19.62 -23.71 1.01
CA GLU A 176 19.71 -24.73 2.07
C GLU A 176 20.96 -24.49 2.95
N GLY A 177 22.11 -24.15 2.36
CA GLY A 177 23.33 -23.82 3.09
C GLY A 177 23.18 -22.56 3.96
N VAL A 178 22.57 -21.50 3.44
CA VAL A 178 22.31 -20.27 4.20
C VAL A 178 21.37 -20.55 5.38
N LEU A 179 20.30 -21.31 5.16
CA LEU A 179 19.31 -21.66 6.20
C LEU A 179 19.94 -22.52 7.31
N GLU A 180 20.84 -23.43 6.99
CA GLU A 180 21.52 -24.30 7.95
C GLU A 180 22.54 -23.52 8.79
N ILE A 181 23.42 -22.76 8.14
CA ILE A 181 24.51 -22.03 8.80
C ILE A 181 23.97 -20.90 9.71
N ASN A 182 22.86 -20.26 9.33
CA ASN A 182 22.30 -19.09 10.03
C ASN A 182 20.95 -19.40 10.68
N ASN A 183 20.75 -20.62 11.14
CA ASN A 183 19.45 -21.09 11.61
C ASN A 183 18.84 -20.22 12.71
N GLU A 184 19.65 -19.70 13.65
CA GLU A 184 19.15 -18.86 14.75
C GLU A 184 18.62 -17.51 14.27
N GLU A 185 19.38 -16.80 13.42
CA GLU A 185 18.98 -15.51 12.84
C GLU A 185 17.76 -15.66 11.91
N ILE A 186 17.75 -16.72 11.10
CA ILE A 186 16.64 -17.09 10.22
C ILE A 186 15.35 -17.30 11.02
N GLU A 187 15.43 -18.03 12.12
CA GLU A 187 14.25 -18.30 12.97
C GLU A 187 13.73 -17.01 13.61
N ILE A 188 14.60 -16.11 14.06
CA ILE A 188 14.23 -14.80 14.61
C ILE A 188 13.41 -14.00 13.56
N ILE A 189 13.88 -13.94 12.32
CA ILE A 189 13.18 -13.21 11.24
C ILE A 189 11.81 -13.83 10.99
N LYS A 190 11.71 -15.18 10.95
CA LYS A 190 10.42 -15.87 10.77
C LYS A 190 9.47 -15.61 11.92
N ILE A 191 9.95 -15.57 13.16
CA ILE A 191 9.13 -15.25 14.34
C ILE A 191 8.62 -13.81 14.27
N ILE A 192 9.44 -12.85 13.85
CA ILE A 192 9.01 -11.46 13.67
C ILE A 192 7.89 -11.38 12.63
N GLN A 193 7.99 -12.07 11.49
CA GLN A 193 6.92 -12.14 10.49
C GLN A 193 5.65 -12.82 11.05
N TYR A 194 5.81 -13.85 11.89
CA TYR A 194 4.68 -14.48 12.58
C TYR A 194 3.99 -13.52 13.57
N PHE A 195 4.73 -12.67 14.29
CA PHE A 195 4.12 -11.66 15.15
C PHE A 195 3.23 -10.71 14.40
N PHE A 196 3.70 -10.24 13.22
CA PHE A 196 2.87 -9.41 12.35
C PHE A 196 1.62 -10.17 11.91
N ASP A 197 1.77 -11.37 11.36
CA ASP A 197 0.67 -12.19 10.85
C ASP A 197 -0.42 -12.41 11.91
N LYS A 198 -0.01 -12.76 13.15
CA LYS A 198 -0.92 -12.94 14.28
C LYS A 198 -1.70 -11.67 14.60
N GLN A 199 -0.98 -10.55 14.76
CA GLN A 199 -1.61 -9.26 15.11
C GLN A 199 -2.50 -8.74 13.98
N TRP A 200 -2.08 -8.91 12.74
CA TRP A 200 -2.85 -8.51 11.57
C TRP A 200 -4.18 -9.26 11.46
N HIS A 201 -4.15 -10.58 11.58
CA HIS A 201 -5.38 -11.37 11.51
C HIS A 201 -6.35 -11.05 12.65
N LEU A 202 -5.87 -10.76 13.85
CA LEU A 202 -6.72 -10.30 14.95
C LEU A 202 -7.39 -8.96 14.60
N LEU A 203 -6.64 -8.00 14.09
CA LEU A 203 -7.16 -6.69 13.68
C LEU A 203 -8.17 -6.82 12.52
N LYS A 204 -7.85 -7.62 11.50
CA LYS A 204 -8.74 -7.87 10.36
C LYS A 204 -10.06 -8.49 10.81
N ASN A 205 -10.00 -9.51 11.67
CA ASN A 205 -11.22 -10.15 12.20
C ASN A 205 -12.07 -9.14 12.97
N TYR A 206 -11.45 -8.30 13.81
CA TYR A 206 -12.15 -7.23 14.52
C TYR A 206 -12.84 -6.23 13.58
N ALA A 207 -12.16 -5.83 12.49
CA ALA A 207 -12.77 -4.97 11.48
C ALA A 207 -13.96 -5.65 10.78
N ASN A 208 -13.79 -6.91 10.37
CA ASN A 208 -14.85 -7.66 9.70
C ASN A 208 -16.05 -7.93 10.62
N ASP A 209 -15.86 -8.19 11.91
CA ASP A 209 -16.92 -8.33 12.91
C ASP A 209 -17.75 -7.03 13.05
N LYS A 210 -17.18 -5.90 12.75
CA LYS A 210 -17.84 -4.58 12.67
C LYS A 210 -18.33 -4.21 11.26
N ASN A 211 -18.36 -5.16 10.34
CA ASN A 211 -18.74 -4.98 8.92
C ASN A 211 -17.82 -3.98 8.17
N ILE A 212 -16.58 -3.82 8.61
CA ILE A 212 -15.58 -2.99 7.93
C ILE A 212 -14.66 -3.93 7.15
N SER A 213 -14.62 -3.72 5.83
CA SER A 213 -13.74 -4.45 4.91
C SER A 213 -12.45 -3.67 4.68
N LEU A 214 -11.33 -4.40 4.61
CA LEU A 214 -10.02 -3.81 4.33
C LEU A 214 -9.76 -3.79 2.82
N ILE A 215 -9.37 -2.64 2.29
CA ILE A 215 -8.84 -2.49 0.94
C ILE A 215 -7.32 -2.40 1.04
N GLY A 216 -6.62 -3.41 0.53
CA GLY A 216 -5.17 -3.40 0.41
C GLY A 216 -4.71 -2.83 -0.92
N ASP A 217 -3.41 -2.65 -1.06
CA ASP A 217 -2.79 -2.09 -2.24
C ASP A 217 -1.69 -3.01 -2.75
N LEU A 218 -1.65 -3.24 -4.06
CA LEU A 218 -0.71 -4.15 -4.73
C LEU A 218 0.08 -3.36 -5.78
N PRO A 219 1.32 -2.95 -5.48
CA PRO A 219 2.22 -2.40 -6.49
C PRO A 219 2.44 -3.41 -7.62
N ILE A 220 2.33 -2.98 -8.89
CA ILE A 220 2.61 -3.90 -10.00
C ILE A 220 4.06 -4.37 -9.97
N TYR A 221 5.00 -3.47 -9.74
CA TYR A 221 6.42 -3.79 -9.73
C TYR A 221 6.92 -4.20 -8.33
N VAL A 222 8.14 -4.74 -8.30
CA VAL A 222 8.91 -5.04 -7.09
C VAL A 222 10.29 -4.41 -7.21
N SER A 223 10.93 -4.09 -6.10
CA SER A 223 12.26 -3.50 -6.11
C SER A 223 13.31 -4.48 -6.63
N HIS A 224 14.31 -3.98 -7.35
CA HIS A 224 15.43 -4.80 -7.81
C HIS A 224 16.16 -5.41 -6.62
N ASP A 225 16.47 -4.61 -5.60
CA ASP A 225 17.04 -5.10 -4.35
C ASP A 225 15.94 -5.62 -3.42
N SER A 226 15.46 -6.82 -3.72
CA SER A 226 14.44 -7.52 -2.97
C SER A 226 14.68 -9.03 -2.94
N ALA A 227 14.12 -9.68 -1.92
CA ALA A 227 14.13 -11.14 -1.79
C ALA A 227 13.46 -11.82 -2.99
N ASP A 228 12.44 -11.17 -3.55
CA ASP A 228 11.66 -11.71 -4.68
C ASP A 228 12.48 -11.77 -5.96
N VAL A 229 13.19 -10.70 -6.29
CA VAL A 229 14.05 -10.66 -7.49
C VAL A 229 15.25 -11.57 -7.30
N TRP A 230 15.91 -11.55 -6.13
CA TRP A 230 17.01 -12.44 -5.81
C TRP A 230 16.64 -13.92 -5.96
N ALA A 231 15.49 -14.31 -5.41
CA ALA A 231 15.05 -15.71 -5.43
C ALA A 231 14.46 -16.18 -6.77
N ASN A 232 14.04 -15.24 -7.63
CA ASN A 232 13.31 -15.56 -8.88
C ASN A 232 13.86 -14.79 -10.09
N GLN A 233 15.18 -14.68 -10.21
CA GLN A 233 15.86 -13.86 -11.23
C GLN A 233 15.33 -14.10 -12.65
N HIS A 234 15.01 -15.36 -13.00
CA HIS A 234 14.50 -15.76 -14.31
C HIS A 234 13.14 -15.14 -14.66
N LEU A 235 12.38 -14.69 -13.66
CA LEU A 235 11.08 -14.02 -13.84
C LEU A 235 11.21 -12.55 -14.27
N PHE A 236 12.42 -12.01 -14.31
CA PHE A 236 12.69 -10.60 -14.60
C PHE A 236 13.67 -10.45 -15.77
N LYS A 237 13.63 -9.30 -16.45
CA LYS A 237 14.57 -8.98 -17.53
C LYS A 237 15.93 -8.53 -16.97
N LEU A 238 16.71 -9.49 -16.50
CA LEU A 238 18.06 -9.32 -15.96
C LEU A 238 19.10 -9.91 -16.92
N ASN A 239 20.35 -9.46 -16.83
CA ASN A 239 21.50 -10.12 -17.46
C ASN A 239 22.05 -11.24 -16.55
N ASP A 240 23.06 -11.97 -17.03
CA ASP A 240 23.68 -13.08 -16.30
C ASP A 240 24.33 -12.67 -14.97
N ASP A 241 24.68 -11.39 -14.81
CA ASP A 241 25.21 -10.83 -13.57
C ASP A 241 24.13 -10.36 -12.59
N GLY A 242 22.86 -10.56 -12.90
CA GLY A 242 21.72 -10.15 -12.07
C GLY A 242 21.37 -8.67 -12.20
N ASN A 243 21.97 -7.91 -13.10
CA ASN A 243 21.65 -6.51 -13.32
C ASN A 243 20.47 -6.33 -14.27
N MET A 244 19.67 -5.29 -14.04
CA MET A 244 18.57 -4.92 -14.94
C MET A 244 19.11 -4.58 -16.33
N VAL A 245 18.39 -5.02 -17.36
CA VAL A 245 18.61 -4.61 -18.77
C VAL A 245 17.75 -3.40 -19.12
N VAL A 246 16.53 -3.41 -18.59
CA VAL A 246 15.54 -2.34 -18.70
C VAL A 246 14.88 -2.11 -17.33
N LYS A 247 14.37 -0.91 -17.12
CA LYS A 247 13.68 -0.52 -15.90
C LYS A 247 12.32 0.11 -16.21
N SER A 248 11.43 0.09 -15.23
CA SER A 248 10.08 0.65 -15.33
C SER A 248 10.06 2.16 -15.24
N GLY A 249 9.02 2.75 -15.80
CA GLY A 249 8.73 4.17 -15.76
C GLY A 249 7.50 4.51 -16.57
N CYS A 250 7.33 5.78 -16.91
CA CYS A 250 6.32 6.23 -17.85
C CYS A 250 6.92 7.22 -18.89
N PRO A 251 6.30 7.36 -20.07
CA PRO A 251 6.75 8.29 -21.08
C PRO A 251 6.53 9.74 -20.64
N PRO A 252 7.16 10.70 -21.35
CA PRO A 252 6.79 12.12 -21.25
C PRO A 252 5.29 12.33 -21.40
N ASP A 253 4.72 13.14 -20.53
CA ASP A 253 3.33 13.56 -20.58
C ASP A 253 3.19 15.07 -20.33
N TYR A 254 1.94 15.56 -20.24
CA TYR A 254 1.67 16.98 -19.98
C TYR A 254 2.23 17.50 -18.65
N PHE A 255 2.33 16.61 -17.63
CA PHE A 255 2.77 16.96 -16.30
C PHE A 255 4.29 16.78 -16.09
N MET A 256 4.91 15.86 -16.85
CA MET A 256 6.31 15.47 -16.72
C MET A 256 6.97 15.38 -18.09
N GLU A 257 7.56 16.50 -18.55
CA GLU A 257 8.20 16.62 -19.89
C GLU A 257 9.31 15.59 -20.15
N GLU A 258 9.96 15.10 -19.09
CA GLU A 258 11.01 14.08 -19.18
C GLU A 258 10.50 12.66 -18.93
N GLY A 259 9.20 12.48 -18.66
CA GLY A 259 8.65 11.22 -18.17
C GLY A 259 9.17 10.87 -16.79
N GLN A 260 8.85 9.68 -16.30
CA GLN A 260 9.28 9.22 -14.98
C GLN A 260 10.10 7.95 -15.10
N VAL A 261 11.10 7.79 -14.23
CA VAL A 261 11.85 6.56 -14.01
C VAL A 261 11.47 6.03 -12.63
N TRP A 262 10.77 4.89 -12.58
CA TRP A 262 10.44 4.24 -11.31
C TRP A 262 11.54 3.29 -10.83
N GLY A 263 12.39 2.81 -11.77
CA GLY A 263 13.62 2.10 -11.43
C GLY A 263 13.44 0.63 -11.05
N HIS A 264 12.26 0.05 -11.22
CA HIS A 264 12.01 -1.37 -10.92
C HIS A 264 12.33 -2.28 -12.13
N PRO A 265 12.72 -3.53 -11.90
CA PRO A 265 12.94 -4.50 -12.98
C PRO A 265 11.63 -4.84 -13.69
N ILE A 266 11.71 -5.05 -14.99
CA ILE A 266 10.58 -5.47 -15.82
C ILE A 266 10.44 -6.98 -15.75
N TYR A 267 9.20 -7.47 -15.66
CA TYR A 267 8.87 -8.89 -15.70
C TYR A 267 9.18 -9.52 -17.06
N ASN A 268 9.65 -10.76 -17.07
CA ASN A 268 9.68 -11.61 -18.24
C ASN A 268 8.33 -12.33 -18.36
N TRP A 269 7.35 -11.66 -18.97
CA TRP A 269 5.99 -12.17 -19.05
C TRP A 269 5.86 -13.48 -19.82
N GLU A 270 6.78 -13.78 -20.74
CA GLU A 270 6.82 -15.07 -21.45
C GLU A 270 7.08 -16.20 -20.48
N ILE A 271 8.12 -16.08 -19.64
CA ILE A 271 8.44 -17.07 -18.61
C ILE A 271 7.31 -17.22 -17.59
N HIS A 272 6.73 -16.09 -17.14
CA HIS A 272 5.56 -16.16 -16.25
C HIS A 272 4.37 -16.92 -16.85
N SER A 273 4.18 -16.85 -18.17
CA SER A 273 3.06 -17.53 -18.83
C SER A 273 3.26 -19.05 -18.92
N GLU A 274 4.52 -19.54 -18.96
CA GLU A 274 4.85 -20.96 -19.06
C GLU A 274 4.36 -21.78 -17.87
N ASP A 275 4.33 -21.17 -16.66
CA ASP A 275 3.85 -21.79 -15.43
C ASP A 275 2.49 -21.23 -14.97
N ASN A 276 1.73 -20.64 -15.89
CA ASN A 276 0.42 -20.03 -15.63
C ASN A 276 0.46 -18.96 -14.54
N TYR A 277 1.51 -18.13 -14.55
CA TYR A 277 1.72 -16.99 -13.63
C TYR A 277 1.78 -17.41 -12.15
N SER A 278 2.35 -18.54 -11.82
CA SER A 278 2.30 -19.15 -10.48
C SER A 278 2.81 -18.22 -9.37
N TRP A 279 3.89 -17.46 -9.62
CA TRP A 279 4.40 -16.46 -8.68
C TRP A 279 3.36 -15.36 -8.40
N TRP A 280 2.72 -14.83 -9.45
CA TRP A 280 1.68 -13.82 -9.33
C TRP A 280 0.41 -14.33 -8.63
N VAL A 281 0.01 -15.57 -8.94
CA VAL A 281 -1.09 -16.25 -8.25
C VAL A 281 -0.77 -16.37 -6.76
N SER A 282 0.46 -16.74 -6.40
CA SER A 282 0.92 -16.83 -5.01
C SER A 282 0.89 -15.46 -4.31
N ARG A 283 1.42 -14.41 -4.97
CA ARG A 283 1.43 -13.04 -4.45
C ARG A 283 0.02 -12.52 -4.20
N MET A 284 -0.87 -12.65 -5.19
CA MET A 284 -2.26 -12.20 -5.06
C MET A 284 -3.04 -13.03 -4.04
N SER A 285 -2.82 -14.36 -3.97
CA SER A 285 -3.44 -15.23 -2.97
C SER A 285 -3.03 -14.86 -1.56
N TYR A 286 -1.74 -14.55 -1.36
CA TYR A 286 -1.26 -14.07 -0.06
C TYR A 286 -1.96 -12.78 0.33
N LEU A 287 -1.97 -11.77 -0.55
CA LEU A 287 -2.60 -10.48 -0.26
C LEU A 287 -4.10 -10.61 0.01
N THR A 288 -4.83 -11.42 -0.79
CA THR A 288 -6.28 -11.65 -0.56
C THR A 288 -6.59 -12.42 0.72
N SER A 289 -5.60 -13.11 1.32
CA SER A 289 -5.74 -13.67 2.66
C SER A 289 -5.67 -12.59 3.76
N THR A 290 -5.02 -11.47 3.48
CA THR A 290 -4.83 -10.38 4.44
C THR A 290 -5.83 -9.24 4.29
N VAL A 291 -6.44 -9.03 3.11
CA VAL A 291 -7.43 -7.98 2.84
C VAL A 291 -8.68 -8.52 2.15
N ASP A 292 -9.72 -7.71 2.02
CA ASP A 292 -11.03 -8.12 1.45
C ASP A 292 -11.23 -7.65 0.01
N LEU A 293 -10.52 -6.60 -0.40
CA LEU A 293 -10.48 -6.03 -1.74
C LEU A 293 -9.06 -5.54 -2.02
N VAL A 294 -8.56 -5.73 -3.23
CA VAL A 294 -7.21 -5.31 -3.64
C VAL A 294 -7.28 -4.16 -4.63
N ARG A 295 -6.71 -3.00 -4.29
CA ARG A 295 -6.37 -1.99 -5.29
C ARG A 295 -5.13 -2.48 -6.05
N PHE A 296 -5.28 -2.68 -7.35
CA PHE A 296 -4.17 -3.07 -8.22
C PHE A 296 -3.57 -1.80 -8.82
N ASP A 297 -2.41 -1.44 -8.31
CA ASP A 297 -1.67 -0.25 -8.70
C ASP A 297 -1.14 -0.37 -10.13
N HIS A 298 -1.23 0.71 -10.89
CA HIS A 298 -0.84 0.79 -12.30
C HIS A 298 -1.40 -0.35 -13.16
N PHE A 299 -2.72 -0.58 -13.10
CA PHE A 299 -3.41 -1.66 -13.82
C PHE A 299 -3.17 -1.62 -15.34
N ASN A 300 -2.97 -0.43 -15.91
CA ASN A 300 -2.65 -0.23 -17.32
C ASN A 300 -1.38 -1.01 -17.74
N GLY A 301 -0.43 -1.21 -16.83
CA GLY A 301 0.81 -1.97 -17.05
C GLY A 301 0.59 -3.46 -17.35
N ILE A 302 -0.59 -4.01 -17.03
CA ILE A 302 -0.97 -5.37 -17.43
C ILE A 302 -1.19 -5.46 -18.94
N LEU A 303 -1.63 -4.38 -19.58
CA LEU A 303 -1.86 -4.35 -21.02
C LEU A 303 -0.62 -3.87 -21.77
N LYS A 304 -0.08 -2.72 -21.36
CA LYS A 304 1.12 -2.10 -21.94
C LYS A 304 1.92 -1.41 -20.85
N PHE A 305 3.23 -1.50 -20.92
CA PHE A 305 4.13 -0.87 -19.98
C PHE A 305 5.30 -0.20 -20.67
N TRP A 306 5.89 0.81 -20.04
CA TRP A 306 7.00 1.57 -20.57
C TRP A 306 8.33 1.00 -20.10
N GLU A 307 9.16 0.53 -21.04
CA GLU A 307 10.51 0.02 -20.77
C GLU A 307 11.55 1.09 -21.09
N ILE A 308 12.37 1.40 -20.10
CA ILE A 308 13.47 2.37 -20.24
C ILE A 308 14.80 1.59 -20.17
N PRO A 309 15.68 1.66 -21.19
CA PRO A 309 17.02 1.07 -21.08
C PRO A 309 17.75 1.65 -19.87
N VAL A 310 18.42 0.77 -19.09
CA VAL A 310 18.99 1.13 -17.78
C VAL A 310 19.95 2.33 -17.82
N LYS A 311 20.63 2.56 -18.95
CA LYS A 311 21.57 3.66 -19.16
C LYS A 311 20.94 5.06 -19.20
N HIS A 312 19.61 5.17 -19.33
CA HIS A 312 18.90 6.46 -19.39
C HIS A 312 18.34 6.85 -18.03
N GLU A 313 18.47 8.11 -17.68
CA GLU A 313 18.06 8.67 -16.39
C GLU A 313 16.65 9.27 -16.39
N ASN A 314 16.02 9.38 -17.58
CA ASN A 314 14.66 9.87 -17.76
C ASN A 314 13.81 8.93 -18.63
N GLY A 315 12.51 9.22 -18.72
CA GLY A 315 11.53 8.43 -19.47
C GLY A 315 11.55 8.62 -20.99
N ILE A 316 12.27 9.59 -21.54
CA ILE A 316 12.20 10.00 -22.94
C ILE A 316 12.56 8.86 -23.90
N ASN A 317 13.60 8.09 -23.60
CA ASN A 317 14.15 7.07 -24.47
C ASN A 317 13.61 5.65 -24.20
N GLY A 318 12.42 5.55 -23.65
CA GLY A 318 11.75 4.29 -23.47
C GLY A 318 11.00 3.80 -24.71
N LYS A 319 10.34 2.68 -24.57
CA LYS A 319 9.42 2.12 -25.57
C LYS A 319 8.24 1.41 -24.91
N TRP A 320 7.10 1.42 -25.60
CA TRP A 320 5.96 0.61 -25.20
C TRP A 320 6.21 -0.88 -25.49
N SER A 321 5.93 -1.70 -24.49
CA SER A 321 5.94 -3.17 -24.59
C SER A 321 4.59 -3.73 -24.12
N ASN A 322 4.19 -4.84 -24.74
CA ASN A 322 2.93 -5.49 -24.40
C ASN A 322 3.05 -6.26 -23.07
N GLY A 323 2.06 -6.09 -22.22
CA GLY A 323 1.88 -6.87 -21.01
C GLY A 323 1.17 -8.20 -21.27
N PRO A 324 0.92 -8.99 -20.23
CA PRO A 324 0.30 -10.31 -20.32
C PRO A 324 -1.21 -10.26 -20.62
N GLY A 325 -1.84 -9.12 -20.47
CA GLY A 325 -3.23 -8.86 -20.83
C GLY A 325 -4.23 -9.79 -20.17
N ARG A 326 -5.20 -10.24 -20.97
CA ARG A 326 -6.34 -11.07 -20.52
C ARG A 326 -5.93 -12.42 -19.93
N GLN A 327 -4.86 -13.05 -20.45
CA GLN A 327 -4.41 -14.36 -19.94
C GLN A 327 -4.01 -14.29 -18.46
N PHE A 328 -3.33 -13.22 -18.07
CA PHE A 328 -2.95 -12.98 -16.69
C PHE A 328 -4.18 -12.78 -15.76
N ILE A 329 -5.15 -11.98 -16.19
CA ILE A 329 -6.39 -11.77 -15.42
C ILE A 329 -7.17 -13.09 -15.29
N ASP A 330 -7.26 -13.89 -16.36
CA ASP A 330 -7.87 -15.22 -16.29
C ASP A 330 -7.15 -16.14 -15.31
N ALA A 331 -5.81 -16.16 -15.33
CA ALA A 331 -5.02 -16.98 -14.42
C ALA A 331 -5.30 -16.60 -12.96
N LEU A 332 -5.36 -15.31 -12.62
CA LEU A 332 -5.68 -14.87 -11.26
C LEU A 332 -7.09 -15.31 -10.83
N TYR A 333 -8.11 -15.02 -11.65
CA TYR A 333 -9.50 -15.32 -11.30
C TYR A 333 -9.82 -16.83 -11.28
N ASN A 334 -9.11 -17.64 -12.08
CA ASN A 334 -9.29 -19.09 -12.08
C ASN A 334 -8.65 -19.77 -10.86
N ASN A 335 -7.58 -19.19 -10.31
CA ASN A 335 -6.84 -19.79 -9.19
C ASN A 335 -7.20 -19.20 -7.82
N ILE A 336 -7.83 -18.01 -7.78
CA ILE A 336 -8.14 -17.32 -6.52
C ILE A 336 -9.67 -17.16 -6.37
N PRO A 337 -10.31 -18.02 -5.59
CA PRO A 337 -11.75 -17.93 -5.35
C PRO A 337 -12.13 -16.58 -4.72
N ARG A 338 -13.20 -15.95 -5.24
CA ARG A 338 -13.73 -14.68 -4.72
C ARG A 338 -12.79 -13.48 -4.82
N LEU A 339 -11.79 -13.53 -5.71
CA LEU A 339 -10.92 -12.41 -5.98
C LEU A 339 -11.72 -11.14 -6.30
N LYS A 340 -11.42 -10.06 -5.58
CA LYS A 340 -12.00 -8.73 -5.79
C LYS A 340 -10.85 -7.75 -6.07
N ILE A 341 -10.86 -7.13 -7.23
CA ILE A 341 -9.87 -6.13 -7.65
C ILE A 341 -10.57 -4.79 -7.88
N LEU A 342 -9.93 -3.71 -7.47
CA LEU A 342 -10.13 -2.34 -7.89
C LEU A 342 -8.93 -1.96 -8.74
N ALA A 343 -9.15 -1.62 -10.02
CA ALA A 343 -8.07 -1.24 -10.91
C ALA A 343 -7.71 0.24 -10.74
N GLU A 344 -6.44 0.51 -10.48
CA GLU A 344 -5.91 1.86 -10.67
C GLU A 344 -5.63 2.03 -12.16
N ASP A 345 -6.54 2.71 -12.84
CA ASP A 345 -6.57 2.93 -14.29
C ASP A 345 -6.55 4.44 -14.62
N LEU A 346 -5.83 5.20 -13.81
CA LEU A 346 -5.66 6.64 -13.98
C LEU A 346 -4.76 6.95 -15.18
N GLY A 347 -4.84 8.18 -15.68
CA GLY A 347 -4.10 8.64 -16.86
C GLY A 347 -4.89 8.43 -18.16
N GLU A 348 -4.19 8.26 -19.28
CA GLU A 348 -4.81 8.09 -20.59
C GLU A 348 -5.43 6.68 -20.73
N LEU A 349 -6.75 6.61 -20.68
CA LEU A 349 -7.52 5.38 -20.79
C LEU A 349 -7.73 4.97 -22.25
N SER A 350 -7.05 3.89 -22.67
CA SER A 350 -7.36 3.27 -23.95
C SER A 350 -8.61 2.37 -23.86
N ASN A 351 -9.30 2.18 -25.00
CA ASN A 351 -10.43 1.27 -25.08
C ASN A 351 -10.07 -0.17 -24.66
N GLU A 352 -8.85 -0.60 -24.96
CA GLU A 352 -8.35 -1.93 -24.61
C GLU A 352 -8.25 -2.13 -23.08
N VAL A 353 -7.89 -1.10 -22.30
CA VAL A 353 -7.90 -1.15 -20.83
C VAL A 353 -9.33 -1.25 -20.30
N ILE A 354 -10.26 -0.49 -20.88
CA ILE A 354 -11.68 -0.54 -20.52
C ILE A 354 -12.26 -1.95 -20.80
N GLU A 355 -11.93 -2.55 -21.94
CA GLU A 355 -12.34 -3.91 -22.29
C GLU A 355 -11.73 -4.95 -21.32
N LEU A 356 -10.45 -4.81 -20.97
CA LEU A 356 -9.76 -5.70 -20.03
C LEU A 356 -10.43 -5.67 -18.63
N ARG A 357 -10.77 -4.49 -18.10
CA ARG A 357 -11.53 -4.35 -16.86
C ARG A 357 -12.93 -4.94 -16.95
N SER A 358 -13.61 -4.63 -18.04
CA SER A 358 -15.01 -5.05 -18.27
C SER A 358 -15.13 -6.57 -18.34
N PHE A 359 -14.12 -7.26 -18.81
CA PHE A 359 -14.08 -8.72 -18.92
C PHE A 359 -14.38 -9.46 -17.59
N LYS A 360 -13.95 -8.94 -16.45
CA LYS A 360 -14.23 -9.47 -15.10
C LYS A 360 -15.07 -8.50 -14.26
N ASN A 361 -15.67 -7.49 -14.87
CA ASN A 361 -16.41 -6.44 -14.20
C ASN A 361 -15.60 -5.77 -13.07
N ILE A 362 -14.31 -5.50 -13.35
CA ILE A 362 -13.38 -4.85 -12.42
C ILE A 362 -13.71 -3.34 -12.39
N PRO A 363 -14.02 -2.75 -11.23
CA PRO A 363 -14.19 -1.30 -11.12
C PRO A 363 -12.86 -0.59 -11.33
N GLY A 364 -12.90 0.57 -11.99
CA GLY A 364 -11.75 1.48 -12.09
C GLY A 364 -11.77 2.56 -11.01
N MET A 365 -10.88 3.53 -11.15
CA MET A 365 -10.79 4.68 -10.26
C MET A 365 -11.25 5.96 -10.97
N LYS A 366 -11.76 6.91 -10.19
CA LYS A 366 -11.97 8.30 -10.58
C LYS A 366 -11.54 9.18 -9.41
N VAL A 367 -10.75 10.21 -9.67
CA VAL A 367 -10.24 11.11 -8.64
C VAL A 367 -10.86 12.49 -8.83
N PHE A 368 -11.53 13.00 -7.79
CA PHE A 368 -12.22 14.28 -7.83
C PHE A 368 -11.28 15.40 -8.26
N GLN A 369 -10.08 15.47 -7.74
CA GLN A 369 -9.11 16.53 -8.06
C GLN A 369 -8.72 16.58 -9.56
N PHE A 370 -8.85 15.47 -10.30
CA PHE A 370 -8.56 15.42 -11.73
C PHE A 370 -9.80 15.63 -12.61
N ASP A 371 -10.97 15.22 -12.13
CA ASP A 371 -12.19 15.13 -12.93
C ASP A 371 -13.34 16.04 -12.41
N TYR A 372 -13.07 16.97 -11.50
CA TYR A 372 -14.09 17.74 -10.77
C TYR A 372 -15.08 18.46 -11.68
N ASP A 373 -14.66 18.91 -12.85
CA ASP A 373 -15.49 19.60 -13.85
C ASP A 373 -16.44 18.65 -14.59
N ASN A 374 -16.14 17.33 -14.60
CA ASN A 374 -16.89 16.28 -15.30
C ASN A 374 -17.65 15.32 -14.36
N ILE A 375 -17.66 15.56 -13.05
CA ILE A 375 -18.39 14.71 -12.09
C ILE A 375 -19.86 15.15 -12.02
N SER A 376 -20.76 14.21 -12.35
CA SER A 376 -22.20 14.38 -12.21
C SER A 376 -22.76 13.47 -11.12
N LYS A 377 -23.65 13.99 -10.28
CA LYS A 377 -24.35 13.18 -9.25
C LYS A 377 -25.23 12.08 -9.83
N LYS A 378 -25.68 12.22 -11.08
CA LYS A 378 -26.63 11.29 -11.72
C LYS A 378 -25.96 10.20 -12.55
N GLU A 379 -24.67 10.32 -12.79
CA GLU A 379 -23.92 9.37 -13.60
C GLU A 379 -23.43 8.20 -12.76
N ARG A 380 -23.77 6.98 -13.17
CA ARG A 380 -23.30 5.77 -12.54
C ARG A 380 -22.27 5.08 -13.42
N GLU A 381 -21.01 5.14 -12.99
CA GLU A 381 -19.91 4.41 -13.61
C GLU A 381 -19.50 3.21 -12.73
N ASN A 382 -18.93 2.16 -13.35
CA ASN A 382 -18.26 1.09 -12.59
C ASN A 382 -16.87 1.54 -12.16
N LYS A 383 -16.84 2.55 -11.30
CA LYS A 383 -15.63 3.17 -10.75
C LYS A 383 -15.81 3.49 -9.27
N VAL A 384 -14.72 3.56 -8.56
CA VAL A 384 -14.62 4.11 -7.21
C VAL A 384 -14.20 5.57 -7.30
N LEU A 385 -14.96 6.47 -6.68
CA LEU A 385 -14.64 7.88 -6.62
C LEU A 385 -13.78 8.16 -5.39
N PHE A 386 -12.66 8.84 -5.59
CA PHE A 386 -11.78 9.34 -4.54
C PHE A 386 -11.85 10.85 -4.49
N THR A 387 -11.82 11.46 -3.31
CA THR A 387 -11.62 12.92 -3.20
C THR A 387 -10.20 13.30 -3.59
N GLY A 388 -9.24 12.48 -3.21
CA GLY A 388 -7.82 12.45 -3.56
C GLY A 388 -7.24 11.07 -3.25
N THR A 389 -6.01 10.80 -3.68
CA THR A 389 -5.24 9.61 -3.31
C THR A 389 -4.07 9.99 -2.40
N HIS A 390 -3.23 9.02 -2.02
CA HIS A 390 -2.00 9.29 -1.28
C HIS A 390 -0.97 10.12 -2.07
N ASP A 391 -1.10 10.18 -3.39
CA ASP A 391 -0.22 10.95 -4.30
C ASP A 391 -0.74 12.34 -4.62
N ASN A 392 -2.00 12.63 -4.33
CA ASN A 392 -2.56 13.95 -4.50
C ASN A 392 -2.17 14.90 -3.37
N ASP A 393 -2.28 16.21 -3.59
CA ASP A 393 -2.32 17.17 -2.50
C ASP A 393 -3.58 16.94 -1.65
N THR A 394 -3.61 17.41 -0.41
CA THR A 394 -4.84 17.42 0.37
C THR A 394 -5.92 18.23 -0.34
N LEU A 395 -7.18 17.92 -0.07
CA LEU A 395 -8.30 18.59 -0.74
C LEU A 395 -8.29 20.12 -0.51
N ILE A 396 -7.91 20.57 0.67
CA ILE A 396 -7.74 22.01 0.96
C ILE A 396 -6.53 22.58 0.21
N GLY A 397 -5.38 21.89 0.26
CA GLY A 397 -4.16 22.32 -0.42
C GLY A 397 -4.37 22.49 -1.92
N TRP A 398 -4.99 21.48 -2.55
CA TRP A 398 -5.36 21.52 -3.97
C TRP A 398 -6.36 22.65 -4.27
N TYR A 399 -7.43 22.81 -3.45
CA TYR A 399 -8.41 23.87 -3.64
C TYR A 399 -7.77 25.25 -3.63
N GLU A 400 -6.92 25.55 -2.64
CA GLU A 400 -6.29 26.87 -2.50
C GLU A 400 -5.25 27.14 -3.60
N LYS A 401 -4.48 26.16 -4.04
CA LYS A 401 -3.41 26.33 -5.03
C LYS A 401 -3.90 26.32 -6.48
N GLU A 402 -4.84 25.47 -6.80
CA GLU A 402 -5.19 25.18 -8.18
C GLU A 402 -6.62 25.63 -8.52
N LEU A 403 -7.61 25.19 -7.76
CA LEU A 403 -9.01 25.38 -8.13
C LEU A 403 -9.49 26.81 -7.94
N LYS A 404 -9.19 27.42 -6.80
CA LYS A 404 -9.69 28.74 -6.40
C LYS A 404 -9.31 29.86 -7.36
N ASP A 405 -8.06 29.87 -7.82
CA ASP A 405 -7.56 30.89 -8.74
C ASP A 405 -8.02 30.65 -10.18
N SER A 406 -8.04 29.40 -10.64
CA SER A 406 -8.56 29.03 -11.96
C SER A 406 -10.08 29.33 -12.06
N PHE A 407 -10.83 29.11 -10.98
CA PHE A 407 -12.24 29.48 -10.92
C PHE A 407 -12.44 31.00 -11.01
N ARG A 408 -11.66 31.80 -10.25
CA ARG A 408 -11.73 33.27 -10.28
C ARG A 408 -11.39 33.84 -11.65
N ARG A 409 -10.46 33.18 -12.39
CA ARG A 409 -10.12 33.59 -13.77
C ARG A 409 -11.16 33.16 -14.82
N GLY A 410 -12.15 32.36 -14.42
CA GLY A 410 -13.18 31.85 -15.31
C GLY A 410 -12.68 30.77 -16.30
N GLU A 411 -11.61 30.08 -15.94
CA GLU A 411 -10.97 29.04 -16.75
C GLU A 411 -11.69 27.69 -16.65
N ILE A 412 -12.61 27.54 -15.67
CA ILE A 412 -13.28 26.28 -15.37
C ILE A 412 -14.75 26.34 -15.80
N ASN A 413 -15.19 25.34 -16.54
CA ASN A 413 -16.57 25.17 -16.95
C ASN A 413 -17.20 23.95 -16.26
N PHE A 414 -17.73 24.13 -15.06
CA PHE A 414 -18.38 23.04 -14.32
C PHE A 414 -19.64 22.53 -15.04
N GLN A 415 -19.73 21.20 -15.21
CA GLN A 415 -21.00 20.56 -15.65
C GLN A 415 -22.07 20.61 -14.55
N SER A 416 -21.67 20.67 -13.28
CA SER A 416 -22.56 20.77 -12.13
C SER A 416 -22.71 22.21 -11.63
N ASN A 417 -23.90 22.79 -11.77
CA ASN A 417 -24.21 24.10 -11.18
C ASN A 417 -24.11 24.09 -9.65
N GLU A 418 -24.39 22.97 -9.00
CA GLU A 418 -24.28 22.83 -7.55
C GLU A 418 -22.82 22.88 -7.11
N LEU A 419 -21.92 22.15 -7.77
CA LEU A 419 -20.49 22.21 -7.46
C LEU A 419 -19.95 23.62 -7.67
N ARG A 420 -20.35 24.28 -8.77
CA ARG A 420 -20.01 25.68 -9.00
C ARG A 420 -20.42 26.57 -7.84
N GLN A 421 -21.65 26.41 -7.30
CA GLN A 421 -22.14 27.19 -6.16
C GLN A 421 -21.35 26.90 -4.87
N ILE A 422 -20.95 25.64 -4.64
CA ILE A 422 -20.09 25.25 -3.51
C ILE A 422 -18.76 26.00 -3.58
N ILE A 423 -18.11 25.98 -4.73
CA ILE A 423 -16.81 26.65 -4.94
C ILE A 423 -16.95 28.19 -4.84
N ASP A 424 -18.00 28.77 -5.44
CA ASP A 424 -18.24 30.23 -5.41
C ASP A 424 -18.46 30.76 -3.99
N LYS A 425 -19.06 29.96 -3.12
CA LYS A 425 -19.33 30.30 -1.73
C LYS A 425 -18.07 30.48 -0.88
N ASN A 426 -16.96 29.87 -1.27
CA ASN A 426 -15.65 29.94 -0.62
C ASN A 426 -15.74 29.75 0.92
N SER A 427 -16.43 28.70 1.34
CA SER A 427 -16.66 28.36 2.74
C SER A 427 -15.36 27.96 3.42
N SER A 428 -15.23 28.24 4.73
CA SER A 428 -14.14 27.70 5.57
C SER A 428 -14.13 26.16 5.63
N ASP A 429 -15.30 25.54 5.42
CA ASP A 429 -15.51 24.09 5.47
C ASP A 429 -15.65 23.50 4.07
N ILE A 430 -14.99 24.10 3.07
CA ILE A 430 -15.08 23.72 1.65
C ILE A 430 -14.80 22.23 1.42
N HIS A 431 -13.86 21.65 2.16
CA HIS A 431 -13.55 20.23 2.10
C HIS A 431 -14.75 19.36 2.44
N LEU A 432 -15.52 19.70 3.49
CA LEU A 432 -16.71 18.96 3.88
C LEU A 432 -17.87 19.13 2.88
N GLU A 433 -18.00 20.31 2.26
CA GLU A 433 -18.99 20.55 1.21
C GLU A 433 -18.65 19.71 -0.06
N ILE A 434 -17.38 19.62 -0.44
CA ILE A 434 -16.91 18.77 -1.55
C ILE A 434 -17.09 17.29 -1.20
N ILE A 435 -16.70 16.85 0.01
CA ILE A 435 -16.92 15.46 0.47
C ILE A 435 -18.40 15.12 0.39
N LYS A 436 -19.27 15.98 0.89
CA LYS A 436 -20.72 15.77 0.82
C LYS A 436 -21.19 15.65 -0.63
N TYR A 437 -20.72 16.51 -1.52
CA TYR A 437 -21.03 16.42 -2.94
C TYR A 437 -20.63 15.06 -3.53
N CYS A 438 -19.40 14.59 -3.27
CA CYS A 438 -18.94 13.26 -3.69
C CYS A 438 -19.79 12.14 -3.10
N MET A 439 -20.16 12.23 -1.84
CA MET A 439 -21.00 11.24 -1.15
C MET A 439 -22.42 11.16 -1.72
N GLU A 440 -22.93 12.22 -2.30
CA GLU A 440 -24.27 12.27 -2.92
C GLU A 440 -24.29 11.75 -4.38
N THR A 441 -23.12 11.44 -4.97
CA THR A 441 -23.02 10.86 -6.32
C THR A 441 -23.53 9.41 -6.41
N GLU A 442 -23.81 8.92 -7.62
CA GLU A 442 -24.22 7.53 -7.86
C GLU A 442 -23.03 6.55 -7.97
N TYR A 443 -21.80 6.96 -7.76
CA TYR A 443 -20.66 6.05 -7.71
C TYR A 443 -20.86 5.00 -6.62
N PRO A 444 -20.59 3.71 -6.90
CA PRO A 444 -20.88 2.63 -5.97
C PRO A 444 -20.03 2.70 -4.68
N LEU A 445 -18.84 3.28 -4.76
CA LEU A 445 -17.96 3.48 -3.61
C LEU A 445 -17.30 4.86 -3.69
N VAL A 446 -17.25 5.55 -2.54
CA VAL A 446 -16.48 6.80 -2.35
C VAL A 446 -15.43 6.55 -1.27
N ILE A 447 -14.18 6.85 -1.57
CA ILE A 447 -13.05 6.77 -0.64
C ILE A 447 -12.50 8.18 -0.37
N ILE A 448 -12.29 8.48 0.89
CA ILE A 448 -11.87 9.81 1.36
C ILE A 448 -10.55 9.63 2.13
N PRO A 449 -9.44 10.26 1.72
CA PRO A 449 -8.26 10.37 2.57
C PRO A 449 -8.60 11.00 3.91
N LEU A 450 -8.02 10.51 5.00
CA LEU A 450 -8.30 11.07 6.32
C LEU A 450 -7.91 12.53 6.41
N GLN A 451 -6.83 12.94 5.72
CA GLN A 451 -6.40 14.33 5.62
C GLN A 451 -7.51 15.26 5.08
N ASP A 452 -8.22 14.77 4.05
CA ASP A 452 -9.33 15.52 3.43
C ASP A 452 -10.51 15.65 4.40
N LEU A 453 -10.83 14.56 5.13
CA LEU A 453 -11.92 14.58 6.12
C LEU A 453 -11.61 15.53 7.27
N ILE A 454 -10.37 15.55 7.77
CA ILE A 454 -9.94 16.45 8.85
C ILE A 454 -9.84 17.90 8.35
N GLY A 455 -9.60 18.11 7.06
CA GLY A 455 -9.43 19.44 6.47
C GLY A 455 -8.00 19.99 6.66
N LEU A 456 -6.99 19.16 6.39
CA LEU A 456 -5.58 19.53 6.54
C LEU A 456 -5.02 20.19 5.27
N GLU A 457 -3.99 21.01 5.46
CA GLU A 457 -3.27 21.71 4.39
C GLU A 457 -2.18 20.82 3.75
N SER A 458 -1.54 21.30 2.69
CA SER A 458 -0.57 20.59 1.85
C SER A 458 0.63 19.99 2.59
N ASP A 459 1.03 20.54 3.74
CA ASP A 459 2.15 20.02 4.55
C ASP A 459 1.83 18.66 5.21
N CYS A 460 0.56 18.27 5.20
CA CYS A 460 0.04 16.97 5.66
C CYS A 460 -0.17 15.95 4.54
N ARG A 461 0.23 16.26 3.33
CA ARG A 461 0.17 15.34 2.19
C ARG A 461 1.05 14.10 2.45
N MET A 462 0.59 12.92 1.99
CA MET A 462 1.28 11.66 2.26
C MET A 462 2.52 11.48 1.39
N ASN A 463 2.39 11.78 0.10
CA ASN A 463 3.48 11.67 -0.87
C ASN A 463 3.42 12.79 -1.90
N GLU A 464 4.57 13.23 -2.36
CA GLU A 464 4.73 14.11 -3.52
C GLU A 464 5.49 13.35 -4.61
N PRO A 465 4.78 12.85 -5.66
CA PRO A 465 5.37 12.04 -6.71
C PRO A 465 6.56 12.74 -7.38
N GLY A 466 7.58 11.94 -7.76
CA GLY A 466 8.77 12.46 -8.41
C GLY A 466 9.77 13.15 -7.47
N THR A 467 9.51 13.18 -6.15
CA THR A 467 10.42 13.76 -5.17
C THR A 467 10.97 12.72 -4.20
N LEU A 468 12.23 12.90 -3.78
CA LEU A 468 12.84 12.17 -2.67
C LEU A 468 12.93 13.12 -1.47
N SER A 469 11.95 13.05 -0.58
CA SER A 469 11.84 13.91 0.59
C SER A 469 11.60 13.10 1.85
N ASN A 470 12.24 13.47 2.96
CA ASN A 470 11.95 12.91 4.28
C ASN A 470 10.52 13.24 4.77
N ALA A 471 9.81 14.16 4.10
CA ALA A 471 8.41 14.44 4.38
C ALA A 471 7.48 13.36 3.82
N ASN A 472 7.85 12.73 2.69
CA ASN A 472 7.06 11.68 2.08
C ASN A 472 6.91 10.49 3.03
N TRP A 473 5.70 9.90 3.07
CA TRP A 473 5.35 8.71 3.85
C TRP A 473 5.41 8.87 5.37
N SER A 474 5.75 10.09 5.88
CA SER A 474 6.01 10.32 7.30
C SER A 474 4.83 10.88 8.09
N TRP A 475 3.76 11.34 7.43
CA TRP A 475 2.64 12.00 8.07
C TRP A 475 1.86 11.07 9.03
N LYS A 476 1.47 11.64 10.18
CA LYS A 476 0.56 11.03 11.17
C LYS A 476 -0.48 12.05 11.60
N TYR A 477 -1.70 11.58 11.90
CA TYR A 477 -2.69 12.44 12.55
C TYR A 477 -2.54 12.42 14.09
N ASN A 478 -3.04 13.46 14.75
CA ASN A 478 -3.05 13.55 16.20
C ASN A 478 -4.33 12.95 16.78
N LEU A 479 -4.26 12.44 18.03
CA LEU A 479 -5.42 11.82 18.69
C LEU A 479 -6.68 12.71 18.70
N ASN A 480 -6.49 14.05 18.77
CA ASN A 480 -7.57 15.01 18.83
C ASN A 480 -8.15 15.40 17.45
N ASP A 481 -7.49 15.07 16.35
CA ASP A 481 -7.92 15.49 15.02
C ASP A 481 -9.23 14.78 14.62
N LEU A 482 -9.38 13.51 14.97
CA LEU A 482 -10.60 12.74 14.73
C LEU A 482 -11.54 12.79 15.96
N HIS A 483 -11.95 14.00 16.35
CA HIS A 483 -12.79 14.23 17.52
C HIS A 483 -14.27 13.86 17.27
N ASP A 484 -15.04 13.69 18.33
CA ASP A 484 -16.43 13.21 18.27
C ASP A 484 -17.37 14.10 17.44
N GLY A 485 -17.09 15.42 17.37
CA GLY A 485 -17.84 16.35 16.51
C GLY A 485 -17.69 16.01 15.01
N LEU A 486 -16.45 15.75 14.57
CA LEU A 486 -16.15 15.37 13.18
C LEU A 486 -16.75 13.99 12.86
N VAL A 487 -16.62 13.02 13.78
CA VAL A 487 -17.23 11.69 13.68
C VAL A 487 -18.75 11.79 13.51
N SER A 488 -19.42 12.59 14.32
CA SER A 488 -20.87 12.81 14.24
C SER A 488 -21.28 13.48 12.94
N MET A 489 -20.50 14.45 12.47
CA MET A 489 -20.74 15.11 11.19
C MET A 489 -20.60 14.14 10.02
N MET A 490 -19.52 13.35 9.96
CA MET A 490 -19.32 12.36 8.91
C MET A 490 -20.43 11.30 8.94
N LYS A 491 -20.86 10.86 10.11
CA LYS A 491 -22.02 9.97 10.26
C LYS A 491 -23.27 10.58 9.59
N SER A 492 -23.56 11.86 9.86
CA SER A 492 -24.71 12.56 9.27
C SER A 492 -24.60 12.61 7.74
N ILE A 493 -23.42 12.92 7.19
CA ILE A 493 -23.17 12.94 5.75
C ILE A 493 -23.38 11.52 5.16
N THR A 494 -22.85 10.48 5.80
CA THR A 494 -22.98 9.08 5.35
C THR A 494 -24.46 8.67 5.27
N HIS A 495 -25.23 8.92 6.33
CA HIS A 495 -26.66 8.58 6.37
C HIS A 495 -27.48 9.40 5.37
N SER A 496 -27.29 10.73 5.31
CA SER A 496 -28.07 11.58 4.40
C SER A 496 -27.81 11.31 2.93
N SER A 497 -26.60 10.82 2.59
CA SER A 497 -26.24 10.39 1.23
C SER A 497 -26.65 8.96 0.88
N GLY A 498 -27.24 8.20 1.84
CA GLY A 498 -27.68 6.81 1.61
C GLY A 498 -26.51 5.82 1.42
N ARG A 499 -25.38 6.01 2.13
CA ARG A 499 -24.17 5.14 2.06
C ARG A 499 -23.91 4.34 3.35
N ALA A 500 -24.81 4.44 4.33
CA ALA A 500 -24.70 3.68 5.57
C ALA A 500 -24.96 2.17 5.38
#